data_7d946775faa8dc09a0d0ac86b974fa09
#
_entry.id   7d946775faa8dc09a0d0ac86b974fa09
#
_cell.length_a   1.000
_cell.length_b   1.000
_cell.length_c   1.000
_cell.angle_alpha   90.00
_cell.angle_beta   90.00
_cell.angle_gamma   90.00
#
_symmetry.space_group_name_H-M   'P 1'
#
loop_
_entity.id
_entity.type
_entity.pdbx_description
1 polymer ?
#
loop_
_entity_poly.entity_id
_entity_poly.type
_entity_poly.pdbx_seq_one_letter_code
_entity_poly.pdbx_strand_id
1 'polypeptide(L)'
;LIEHSFHEAPKDFFNIIFKLQTEGYNVVLAHPERYQFYQIDDYKKLIDKGVYLQLNLLSLTNYYSLSVSKKVKTMIDRKMFSFVATDCHNQQQAELYASCIRTNLFADLVNKNFLLNHTL
;
A
#
# COMPACT_ATOMS: atom_id res chain seq x y z
N LEU A 1 -6.38 -6.68 -7.68
CA LEU A 1 -5.09 -6.09 -7.30
C LEU A 1 -4.39 -5.59 -8.55
N ILE A 2 -3.88 -4.37 -8.51
CA ILE A 2 -3.11 -3.76 -9.61
C ILE A 2 -1.80 -3.19 -9.06
N GLU A 3 -0.79 -3.19 -9.92
CA GLU A 3 0.49 -2.51 -9.70
C GLU A 3 0.95 -1.87 -11.02
N HIS A 4 1.92 -0.97 -10.96
CA HIS A 4 2.53 -0.36 -12.13
C HIS A 4 4.02 -0.06 -11.91
N SER A 5 4.70 0.49 -12.91
CA SER A 5 6.11 0.86 -12.83
C SER A 5 6.42 1.75 -11.62
N PHE A 6 7.58 1.54 -10.97
CA PHE A 6 8.06 2.41 -9.90
C PHE A 6 8.64 3.74 -10.40
N HIS A 7 8.87 3.88 -11.71
CA HIS A 7 9.54 5.03 -12.30
C HIS A 7 8.60 6.15 -12.70
N GLU A 8 7.40 5.81 -13.19
CA GLU A 8 6.41 6.79 -13.64
C GLU A 8 4.98 6.29 -13.49
N ALA A 9 4.06 7.23 -13.32
CA ALA A 9 2.64 6.93 -13.32
C ALA A 9 2.16 6.63 -14.75
N PRO A 10 1.33 5.60 -14.96
CA PRO A 10 0.70 5.37 -16.25
C PRO A 10 -0.13 6.59 -16.66
N LYS A 11 0.00 7.04 -17.92
CA LYS A 11 -0.71 8.23 -18.43
C LYS A 11 -2.23 8.15 -18.28
N ASP A 12 -2.79 6.96 -18.42
CA ASP A 12 -4.23 6.71 -18.38
C ASP A 12 -4.70 5.99 -17.10
N PHE A 13 -3.94 6.10 -16.00
CA PHE A 13 -4.20 5.30 -14.80
C PHE A 13 -5.61 5.48 -14.25
N PHE A 14 -6.12 6.70 -14.20
CA PHE A 14 -7.50 6.96 -13.74
C PHE A 14 -8.56 6.38 -14.68
N ASN A 15 -8.32 6.37 -15.99
CA ASN A 15 -9.23 5.75 -16.96
C ASN A 15 -9.25 4.22 -16.81
N ILE A 16 -8.09 3.61 -16.53
CA ILE A 16 -7.99 2.17 -16.24
C ILE A 16 -8.79 1.83 -14.98
N ILE A 17 -8.61 2.59 -13.90
CA ILE A 17 -9.37 2.41 -12.65
C ILE A 17 -10.87 2.52 -12.92
N PHE A 18 -11.30 3.58 -13.60
CA PHE A 18 -12.71 3.80 -13.93
C PHE A 18 -13.30 2.64 -14.73
N LYS A 19 -12.58 2.15 -15.75
CA LYS A 19 -13.01 1.00 -16.55
C LYS A 19 -13.18 -0.25 -15.68
N LEU A 20 -12.22 -0.58 -14.84
CA LEU A 20 -12.30 -1.74 -13.94
C LEU A 20 -13.49 -1.62 -12.98
N GLN A 21 -13.73 -0.44 -12.44
CA GLN A 21 -14.87 -0.20 -11.55
C GLN A 21 -16.22 -0.31 -12.28
N THR A 22 -16.32 0.14 -13.53
CA THR A 22 -17.55 -0.03 -14.34
C THR A 22 -17.82 -1.48 -14.72
N GLU A 23 -16.78 -2.32 -14.75
CA GLU A 23 -16.88 -3.77 -14.92
C GLU A 23 -17.19 -4.51 -13.58
N GLY A 24 -17.38 -3.77 -12.48
CA GLY A 24 -17.76 -4.32 -11.18
C GLY A 24 -16.57 -4.73 -10.28
N TYR A 25 -15.34 -4.40 -10.64
CA TYR A 25 -14.16 -4.73 -9.83
C TYR A 25 -13.92 -3.71 -8.73
N ASN A 26 -13.62 -4.19 -7.51
CA ASN A 26 -13.01 -3.40 -6.46
C ASN A 26 -11.49 -3.31 -6.71
N VAL A 27 -11.00 -2.09 -6.95
CA VAL A 27 -9.60 -1.87 -7.31
C VAL A 27 -8.75 -1.71 -6.06
N VAL A 28 -7.69 -2.50 -5.94
CA VAL A 28 -6.68 -2.42 -4.89
C VAL A 28 -5.33 -2.09 -5.53
N LEU A 29 -4.69 -0.99 -5.11
CA LEU A 29 -3.33 -0.62 -5.52
C LEU A 29 -2.32 -1.25 -4.56
N ALA A 30 -1.42 -2.08 -5.11
CA ALA A 30 -0.37 -2.74 -4.36
C ALA A 30 0.75 -1.75 -3.96
N HIS A 31 1.33 -1.94 -2.78
CA HIS A 31 2.52 -1.25 -2.25
C HIS A 31 2.65 0.23 -2.66
N PRO A 32 1.60 1.07 -2.45
CA PRO A 32 1.58 2.46 -2.89
C PRO A 32 2.74 3.28 -2.31
N GLU A 33 3.22 2.93 -1.14
CA GLU A 33 4.33 3.61 -0.46
C GLU A 33 5.65 3.55 -1.24
N ARG A 34 5.80 2.60 -2.17
CA ARG A 34 7.02 2.41 -2.98
C ARG A 34 7.08 3.31 -4.22
N TYR A 35 5.95 3.87 -4.66
CA TYR A 35 5.93 4.79 -5.81
C TYR A 35 6.42 6.17 -5.38
N GLN A 36 7.61 6.57 -5.87
CA GLN A 36 8.26 7.80 -5.44
C GLN A 36 7.63 9.06 -6.04
N PHE A 37 7.01 8.96 -7.20
CA PHE A 37 6.39 10.08 -7.91
C PHE A 37 5.02 10.49 -7.34
N TYR A 38 4.34 9.63 -6.55
CA TYR A 38 3.10 10.01 -5.88
C TYR A 38 3.34 10.72 -4.55
N GLN A 39 2.65 11.82 -4.37
CA GLN A 39 2.54 12.51 -3.09
C GLN A 39 1.36 11.96 -2.28
N ILE A 40 1.30 12.31 -1.00
CA ILE A 40 0.23 11.83 -0.11
C ILE A 40 -1.16 12.25 -0.62
N ASP A 41 -1.29 13.45 -1.18
CA ASP A 41 -2.57 13.94 -1.71
C ASP A 41 -3.03 13.21 -2.98
N ASP A 42 -2.11 12.60 -3.73
CA ASP A 42 -2.47 11.78 -4.88
C ASP A 42 -3.13 10.47 -4.43
N TYR A 43 -2.63 9.85 -3.34
CA TYR A 43 -3.28 8.68 -2.74
C TYR A 43 -4.65 9.02 -2.17
N LYS A 44 -4.82 10.21 -1.59
CA LYS A 44 -6.14 10.66 -1.16
C LYS A 44 -7.13 10.71 -2.34
N LYS A 45 -6.72 11.28 -3.49
CA LYS A 45 -7.56 11.29 -4.71
C LYS A 45 -7.94 9.88 -5.18
N LEU A 46 -7.01 8.91 -5.07
CA LEU A 46 -7.29 7.51 -5.40
C LEU A 46 -8.33 6.91 -4.44
N ILE A 47 -8.17 7.11 -3.14
CA ILE A 47 -9.11 6.65 -2.11
C ILE A 47 -10.50 7.28 -2.31
N ASP A 48 -10.56 8.58 -2.58
CA ASP A 48 -11.81 9.31 -2.86
C ASP A 48 -12.54 8.77 -4.11
N LYS A 49 -11.81 8.10 -5.02
CA LYS A 49 -12.34 7.37 -6.18
C LYS A 49 -12.64 5.89 -5.90
N GLY A 50 -12.58 5.45 -4.66
CA GLY A 50 -12.90 4.07 -4.28
C GLY A 50 -11.75 3.07 -4.52
N VAL A 51 -10.51 3.53 -4.66
CA VAL A 51 -9.34 2.64 -4.73
C VAL A 51 -8.87 2.32 -3.32
N TYR A 52 -8.72 1.04 -3.02
CA TYR A 52 -8.10 0.57 -1.79
C TYR A 52 -6.58 0.54 -1.92
N LEU A 53 -5.88 0.77 -0.81
CA LEU A 53 -4.41 0.73 -0.76
C LEU A 53 -3.95 -0.47 0.07
N GLN A 54 -3.02 -1.25 -0.48
CA GLN A 54 -2.43 -2.42 0.18
C GLN A 54 -0.97 -2.15 0.53
N LEU A 55 -0.66 -2.06 1.82
CA LEU A 55 0.69 -1.92 2.34
C LEU A 55 1.51 -3.20 2.12
N ASN A 56 2.76 -3.08 1.68
CA ASN A 56 3.74 -4.17 1.76
C ASN A 56 4.33 -4.25 3.18
N LEU A 57 4.28 -5.43 3.79
CA LEU A 57 4.69 -5.63 5.18
C LEU A 57 6.16 -5.25 5.45
N LEU A 58 7.08 -5.51 4.49
CA LEU A 58 8.49 -5.12 4.63
C LEU A 58 8.72 -3.61 4.68
N SER A 59 7.78 -2.82 4.16
CA SER A 59 7.85 -1.35 4.20
C SER A 59 7.69 -0.76 5.60
N LEU A 60 7.25 -1.57 6.59
CA LEU A 60 7.23 -1.20 8.01
C LEU A 60 8.63 -1.13 8.63
N THR A 61 9.62 -1.63 7.92
CA THR A 61 11.04 -1.56 8.26
C THR A 61 11.77 -0.63 7.30
N ASN A 62 13.09 -0.52 7.45
CA ASN A 62 13.91 0.20 6.48
C ASN A 62 14.39 -0.70 5.33
N TYR A 63 13.75 -1.84 5.09
CA TYR A 63 14.15 -2.81 4.06
C TYR A 63 14.32 -2.18 2.67
N TYR A 64 13.32 -1.40 2.22
CA TYR A 64 13.42 -0.72 0.92
C TYR A 64 14.20 0.60 1.02
N SER A 65 13.88 1.46 1.97
CA SER A 65 14.62 2.69 2.31
C SER A 65 13.98 3.41 3.49
N LEU A 66 14.74 4.34 4.10
CA LEU A 66 14.23 5.23 5.14
C LEU A 66 13.10 6.16 4.62
N SER A 67 13.15 6.57 3.36
CA SER A 67 12.09 7.42 2.76
C SER A 67 10.78 6.68 2.63
N VAL A 68 10.81 5.38 2.26
CA VAL A 68 9.63 4.53 2.19
C VAL A 68 9.02 4.36 3.58
N SER A 69 9.80 4.02 4.61
CA SER A 69 9.26 3.84 5.96
C SER A 69 8.69 5.13 6.56
N LYS A 70 9.26 6.31 6.27
CA LYS A 70 8.69 7.61 6.63
C LYS A 70 7.36 7.88 5.93
N LYS A 71 7.27 7.57 4.62
CA LYS A 71 6.00 7.68 3.88
C LYS A 71 4.94 6.77 4.48
N VAL A 72 5.29 5.50 4.78
CA VAL A 72 4.40 4.55 5.45
C VAL A 72 3.84 5.11 6.75
N LYS A 73 4.70 5.66 7.62
CA LYS A 73 4.26 6.28 8.87
C LYS A 73 3.21 7.36 8.62
N THR A 74 3.45 8.26 7.68
CA THR A 74 2.49 9.32 7.31
C THR A 74 1.16 8.75 6.81
N MET A 75 1.21 7.71 5.97
CA MET A 75 0.02 7.07 5.42
C MET A 75 -0.79 6.32 6.49
N ILE A 76 -0.11 5.65 7.44
CA ILE A 76 -0.75 5.01 8.61
C ILE A 76 -1.47 6.06 9.47
N ASP A 77 -0.79 7.16 9.81
CA ASP A 77 -1.36 8.24 10.63
C ASP A 77 -2.58 8.89 9.96
N ARG A 78 -2.62 8.89 8.63
CA ARG A 78 -3.76 9.36 7.81
C ARG A 78 -4.81 8.26 7.50
N LYS A 79 -4.66 7.05 8.06
CA LYS A 79 -5.60 5.92 7.91
C LYS A 79 -5.87 5.52 6.46
N MET A 80 -4.82 5.49 5.64
CA MET A 80 -4.94 5.31 4.20
C MET A 80 -4.93 3.84 3.75
N PHE A 81 -4.48 2.91 4.59
CA PHE A 81 -4.39 1.50 4.21
C PHE A 81 -5.66 0.73 4.55
N SER A 82 -6.13 -0.06 3.58
CA SER A 82 -7.24 -0.99 3.71
C SER A 82 -6.79 -2.45 3.75
N PHE A 83 -5.60 -2.74 3.25
CA PHE A 83 -5.02 -4.07 3.22
C PHE A 83 -3.54 -4.04 3.59
N VAL A 84 -3.05 -5.16 4.11
CA VAL A 84 -1.63 -5.43 4.28
C VAL A 84 -1.30 -6.80 3.69
N ALA A 85 -0.19 -6.91 2.96
CA ALA A 85 0.28 -8.16 2.38
C ALA A 85 1.79 -8.28 2.46
N THR A 86 2.29 -9.50 2.27
CA THR A 86 3.72 -9.77 2.30
C THR A 86 4.43 -9.39 1.01
N ASP A 87 3.77 -9.57 -0.14
CA ASP A 87 4.42 -9.43 -1.46
C ASP A 87 5.74 -10.24 -1.52
N CYS A 88 5.69 -11.48 -1.00
CA CYS A 88 6.85 -12.33 -0.80
C CYS A 88 7.34 -12.95 -2.10
N HIS A 89 8.60 -12.67 -2.46
CA HIS A 89 9.22 -13.17 -3.69
C HIS A 89 10.35 -14.18 -3.45
N ASN A 90 10.85 -14.29 -2.22
CA ASN A 90 11.95 -15.19 -1.91
C ASN A 90 12.02 -15.53 -0.41
N GLN A 91 12.82 -16.56 -0.08
CA GLN A 91 12.96 -17.03 1.30
C GLN A 91 13.58 -15.98 2.23
N GLN A 92 14.51 -15.16 1.77
CA GLN A 92 15.11 -14.08 2.57
C GLN A 92 14.07 -13.09 3.08
N GLN A 93 13.11 -12.73 2.22
CA GLN A 93 11.99 -11.87 2.63
C GLN A 93 11.09 -12.58 3.65
N ALA A 94 10.80 -13.87 3.45
CA ALA A 94 9.98 -14.64 4.37
C ALA A 94 10.53 -14.63 5.81
N GLU A 95 11.84 -14.71 5.98
CA GLU A 95 12.51 -14.70 7.29
C GLU A 95 12.39 -13.35 8.02
N LEU A 96 12.15 -12.25 7.29
CA LEU A 96 12.07 -10.91 7.86
C LEU A 96 10.67 -10.55 8.40
N TYR A 97 9.61 -11.24 7.99
CA TYR A 97 8.25 -10.86 8.37
C TYR A 97 7.99 -10.93 9.88
N ALA A 98 8.62 -11.88 10.58
CA ALA A 98 8.52 -11.94 12.03
C ALA A 98 9.07 -10.68 12.73
N SER A 99 10.02 -9.98 12.11
CA SER A 99 10.51 -8.70 12.61
C SER A 99 9.56 -7.55 12.31
N CYS A 100 8.88 -7.58 11.16
CA CYS A 100 7.93 -6.53 10.75
C CYS A 100 6.77 -6.40 11.73
N ILE A 101 6.17 -7.52 12.15
CA ILE A 101 5.02 -7.53 13.08
C ILE A 101 5.36 -7.07 14.50
N ARG A 102 6.65 -7.00 14.84
CA ARG A 102 7.14 -6.51 16.14
C ARG A 102 7.44 -5.01 16.13
N THR A 103 7.28 -4.32 15.01
CA THR A 103 7.53 -2.88 14.91
C THR A 103 6.40 -2.07 15.52
N ASN A 104 6.71 -0.89 16.04
CA ASN A 104 5.69 0.06 16.48
C ASN A 104 4.79 0.50 15.33
N LEU A 105 5.32 0.56 14.10
CA LEU A 105 4.54 0.89 12.90
C LEU A 105 3.48 -0.18 12.60
N PHE A 106 3.76 -1.46 12.87
CA PHE A 106 2.74 -2.52 12.72
C PHE A 106 1.61 -2.34 13.76
N ALA A 107 1.95 -2.07 15.01
CA ALA A 107 0.95 -1.79 16.04
C ALA A 107 0.09 -0.56 15.67
N ASP A 108 0.73 0.51 15.20
CA ASP A 108 0.03 1.70 14.71
C ASP A 108 -0.88 1.40 13.51
N LEU A 109 -0.42 0.58 12.55
CA LEU A 109 -1.22 0.16 11.40
C LEU A 109 -2.51 -0.53 11.84
N VAL A 110 -2.40 -1.53 12.70
CA VAL A 110 -3.55 -2.31 13.19
C VAL A 110 -4.51 -1.46 14.01
N ASN A 111 -3.99 -0.57 14.85
CA ASN A 111 -4.80 0.25 15.76
C ASN A 111 -5.48 1.45 15.06
N LYS A 112 -4.86 2.02 14.04
CA LYS A 112 -5.34 3.26 13.40
C LYS A 112 -6.09 3.01 12.09
N ASN A 113 -5.78 1.94 11.36
CA ASN A 113 -6.37 1.68 10.04
C ASN A 113 -7.45 0.61 10.12
N PHE A 114 -8.49 0.75 9.31
CA PHE A 114 -9.54 -0.26 9.18
C PHE A 114 -9.15 -1.26 8.10
N LEU A 115 -8.46 -2.34 8.51
CA LEU A 115 -7.98 -3.35 7.60
C LEU A 115 -9.08 -4.34 7.22
N LEU A 116 -9.22 -4.59 5.92
CA LEU A 116 -10.23 -5.45 5.30
C LEU A 116 -9.69 -6.85 4.96
N ASN A 117 -8.51 -7.23 5.46
CA ASN A 117 -7.91 -8.55 5.17
C ASN A 117 -8.81 -9.73 5.50
N HIS A 118 -9.70 -9.58 6.46
CA HIS A 118 -10.67 -10.62 6.86
C HIS A 118 -11.81 -10.80 5.86
N THR A 119 -11.93 -9.96 4.83
CA THR A 119 -12.96 -10.04 3.79
C THR A 119 -12.50 -10.74 2.52
N LEU A 120 -11.23 -11.14 2.45
CA LEU A 120 -10.60 -11.82 1.30
C LEU A 120 -10.85 -13.31 1.28
#